data_323d014875fe96e47911f864dac81423
#
_entry.id   323d014875fe96e47911f864dac81423
#
_cell.length_a   1.000
_cell.length_b   1.000
_cell.length_c   1.000
_cell.angle_alpha   90.00
_cell.angle_beta   90.00
_cell.angle_gamma   90.00
#
_symmetry.space_group_name_H-M   'P 1'
#
loop_
_entity.id
_entity.type
_entity.pdbx_description
1 polymer ?
#
loop_
_entity_poly.entity_id
_entity_poly.type
_entity_poly.pdbx_seq_one_letter_code
_entity_poly.pdbx_strand_id
1 'polypeptide(L)'
;MLRVKDLKKVYDGGVTALNGVSFEVPKGQFLSVVGLSGSGKSTMLRCVNRLIDPTAGEIWWDDTQLSHVTGEELRRARRKIGMIFQHFNLVDRSTVLTNVLSGRLGYVNPLASILGRFPAEDVARAHANLERVGIGDKAYSRADELSGGQKQRVGIARALMQDPEILLADEPVASLDPVLAHSIMNILKKISKEDGITVMVSLHFLDLVQQYSDQVIALNEGKLVFQGKPEEIDDQRFRDIYGKDAERIG
;
A
#
# COMPACT_ATOMS: atom_id res chain seq x y z
N MET A 1 7.99 9.57 10.43
CA MET A 1 8.99 9.15 9.42
C MET A 1 9.12 7.63 9.49
N LEU A 2 9.07 6.95 8.36
CA LEU A 2 9.37 5.51 8.26
C LEU A 2 10.89 5.34 8.07
N ARG A 3 11.50 4.49 8.90
CA ARG A 3 12.90 4.07 8.75
C ARG A 3 12.97 2.56 8.70
N VAL A 4 13.63 2.04 7.70
CA VAL A 4 13.90 0.61 7.52
C VAL A 4 15.41 0.43 7.49
N LYS A 5 15.94 -0.48 8.32
CA LYS A 5 17.36 -0.72 8.45
C LYS A 5 17.66 -2.21 8.36
N ASP A 6 18.53 -2.56 7.41
CA ASP A 6 19.06 -3.91 7.18
C ASP A 6 17.96 -4.99 7.11
N LEU A 7 16.80 -4.63 6.51
CA LEU A 7 15.64 -5.50 6.44
C LEU A 7 15.95 -6.77 5.64
N LYS A 8 15.76 -7.92 6.27
CA LYS A 8 15.98 -9.23 5.67
C LYS A 8 14.75 -10.11 5.81
N LYS A 9 14.40 -10.80 4.72
CA LYS A 9 13.37 -11.84 4.75
C LYS A 9 13.82 -13.06 3.99
N VAL A 10 13.88 -14.17 4.70
CA VAL A 10 14.10 -15.51 4.14
C VAL A 10 12.82 -16.31 4.42
N TYR A 11 12.25 -16.92 3.40
CA TYR A 11 11.10 -17.82 3.53
C TYR A 11 11.54 -19.24 3.85
N ASP A 12 10.58 -20.03 4.34
CA ASP A 12 10.77 -21.47 4.50
C ASP A 12 11.18 -22.09 3.15
N GLY A 13 12.22 -22.90 3.15
CA GLY A 13 12.83 -23.39 1.91
C GLY A 13 14.04 -22.59 1.42
N GLY A 14 14.49 -21.57 2.17
CA GLY A 14 15.76 -20.87 1.93
C GLY A 14 15.69 -19.72 0.89
N VAL A 15 14.52 -19.40 0.35
CA VAL A 15 14.36 -18.31 -0.61
C VAL A 15 14.53 -16.96 0.09
N THR A 16 15.58 -16.23 -0.26
CA THR A 16 15.85 -14.89 0.25
C THR A 16 15.11 -13.85 -0.59
N ALA A 17 14.03 -13.31 -0.05
CA ALA A 17 13.20 -12.29 -0.73
C ALA A 17 13.67 -10.85 -0.48
N LEU A 18 14.31 -10.60 0.69
CA LEU A 18 14.94 -9.31 1.02
C LEU A 18 16.30 -9.59 1.67
N ASN A 19 17.32 -8.82 1.28
CA ASN A 19 18.70 -9.03 1.72
C ASN A 19 19.39 -7.72 2.10
N GLY A 20 19.06 -7.19 3.30
CA GLY A 20 19.71 -6.01 3.86
C GLY A 20 19.19 -4.70 3.23
N VAL A 21 17.88 -4.56 3.07
CA VAL A 21 17.27 -3.34 2.51
C VAL A 21 17.18 -2.27 3.58
N SER A 22 17.77 -1.08 3.29
CA SER A 22 17.74 0.08 4.19
C SER A 22 17.30 1.33 3.43
N PHE A 23 16.30 2.06 3.95
CA PHE A 23 15.80 3.31 3.38
C PHE A 23 14.99 4.11 4.42
N GLU A 24 14.76 5.39 4.12
CA GLU A 24 13.93 6.28 4.93
C GLU A 24 12.88 6.97 4.06
N VAL A 25 11.69 7.19 4.64
CA VAL A 25 10.59 7.92 4.00
C VAL A 25 10.07 8.99 4.95
N PRO A 26 10.28 10.27 4.64
CA PRO A 26 9.67 11.38 5.36
C PRO A 26 8.13 11.30 5.37
N LYS A 27 7.51 11.91 6.38
CA LYS A 27 6.04 11.99 6.44
C LYS A 27 5.48 12.78 5.25
N GLY A 28 4.31 12.35 4.77
CA GLY A 28 3.59 13.01 3.70
C GLY A 28 4.21 12.85 2.31
N GLN A 29 5.25 12.02 2.16
CA GLN A 29 5.84 11.73 0.85
C GLN A 29 5.10 10.61 0.13
N PHE A 30 5.12 10.72 -1.20
CA PHE A 30 4.69 9.67 -2.11
C PHE A 30 5.91 8.92 -2.63
N LEU A 31 6.15 7.71 -2.10
CA LEU A 31 7.26 6.85 -2.48
C LEU A 31 6.80 5.76 -3.43
N SER A 32 7.43 5.62 -4.57
CA SER A 32 7.27 4.45 -5.43
C SER A 32 8.36 3.41 -5.19
N VAL A 33 7.96 2.16 -5.19
CA VAL A 33 8.82 0.98 -5.11
C VAL A 33 8.79 0.28 -6.45
N VAL A 34 9.93 0.25 -7.15
CA VAL A 34 10.04 -0.34 -8.48
C VAL A 34 10.97 -1.55 -8.52
N GLY A 35 10.95 -2.29 -9.60
CA GLY A 35 11.78 -3.48 -9.84
C GLY A 35 11.01 -4.58 -10.54
N LEU A 36 11.72 -5.59 -11.02
CA LEU A 36 11.14 -6.75 -11.70
C LEU A 36 10.16 -7.53 -10.83
N SER A 37 9.35 -8.37 -11.44
CA SER A 37 8.56 -9.37 -10.70
C SER A 37 9.50 -10.25 -9.89
N GLY A 38 9.14 -10.54 -8.63
CA GLY A 38 10.00 -11.30 -7.73
C GLY A 38 11.15 -10.53 -7.08
N SER A 39 11.35 -9.24 -7.36
CA SER A 39 12.45 -8.44 -6.75
C SER A 39 12.28 -8.15 -5.26
N GLY A 40 11.14 -8.51 -4.64
CA GLY A 40 10.89 -8.33 -3.20
C GLY A 40 9.94 -7.20 -2.83
N LYS A 41 9.37 -6.43 -3.77
CA LYS A 41 8.49 -5.27 -3.52
C LYS A 41 7.33 -5.59 -2.58
N SER A 42 6.50 -6.56 -2.93
CA SER A 42 5.35 -6.98 -2.12
C SER A 42 5.77 -7.52 -0.75
N THR A 43 6.88 -8.27 -0.70
CA THR A 43 7.44 -8.77 0.58
C THR A 43 7.85 -7.60 1.47
N MET A 44 8.49 -6.58 0.92
CA MET A 44 8.91 -5.39 1.67
C MET A 44 7.69 -4.64 2.24
N LEU A 45 6.68 -4.33 1.42
CA LEU A 45 5.44 -3.69 1.90
C LEU A 45 4.76 -4.51 3.00
N ARG A 46 4.69 -5.84 2.84
CA ARG A 46 4.10 -6.74 3.83
C ARG A 46 4.95 -6.89 5.10
N CYS A 47 6.25 -6.70 5.04
CA CYS A 47 7.10 -6.60 6.22
C CYS A 47 6.88 -5.27 6.96
N VAL A 48 6.69 -4.15 6.24
CA VAL A 48 6.44 -2.83 6.86
C VAL A 48 5.18 -2.84 7.73
N ASN A 49 4.08 -3.44 7.25
CA ASN A 49 2.86 -3.56 8.07
C ASN A 49 2.81 -4.83 8.94
N ARG A 50 3.91 -5.60 8.98
CA ARG A 50 4.02 -6.85 9.76
C ARG A 50 2.96 -7.90 9.42
N LEU A 51 2.42 -7.90 8.20
CA LEU A 51 1.67 -9.06 7.67
C LEU A 51 2.60 -10.26 7.45
N ILE A 52 3.86 -9.99 7.19
CA ILE A 52 4.95 -10.96 7.14
C ILE A 52 6.02 -10.48 8.12
N ASP A 53 6.43 -11.35 9.03
CA ASP A 53 7.50 -11.03 9.96
C ASP A 53 8.84 -11.03 9.24
N PRO A 54 9.67 -9.99 9.39
CA PRO A 54 11.04 -10.00 8.88
C PRO A 54 11.87 -11.07 9.59
N THR A 55 12.87 -11.60 8.90
CA THR A 55 13.84 -12.54 9.49
C THR A 55 14.89 -11.80 10.33
N ALA A 56 15.27 -10.58 9.88
CA ALA A 56 16.18 -9.69 10.59
C ALA A 56 15.97 -8.25 10.13
N GLY A 57 16.60 -7.30 10.81
CA GLY A 57 16.53 -5.88 10.53
C GLY A 57 15.46 -5.16 11.35
N GLU A 58 15.41 -3.85 11.18
CA GLU A 58 14.55 -2.98 11.97
C GLU A 58 13.60 -2.19 11.07
N ILE A 59 12.37 -2.03 11.55
CA ILE A 59 11.35 -1.19 10.93
C ILE A 59 10.83 -0.26 12.00
N TRP A 60 10.92 1.05 11.77
CA TRP A 60 10.49 2.09 12.68
C TRP A 60 9.46 3.01 12.03
N TRP A 61 8.39 3.28 12.74
CA TRP A 61 7.49 4.38 12.44
C TRP A 61 7.55 5.40 13.59
N ASP A 62 8.11 6.57 13.31
CA ASP A 62 8.51 7.54 14.31
C ASP A 62 9.36 6.87 15.41
N ASP A 63 8.87 6.86 16.66
CA ASP A 63 9.56 6.26 17.80
C ASP A 63 9.12 4.81 18.09
N THR A 64 8.22 4.25 17.27
CA THR A 64 7.71 2.88 17.45
C THR A 64 8.49 1.90 16.57
N GLN A 65 9.17 0.94 17.18
CA GLN A 65 9.87 -0.12 16.49
C GLN A 65 8.92 -1.25 16.09
N LEU A 66 8.36 -1.15 14.88
CA LEU A 66 7.36 -2.08 14.34
C LEU A 66 7.87 -3.53 14.30
N SER A 67 9.16 -3.75 14.08
CA SER A 67 9.75 -5.09 13.99
C SER A 67 9.74 -5.87 15.30
N HIS A 68 9.59 -5.21 16.46
CA HIS A 68 9.65 -5.86 17.79
C HIS A 68 8.31 -5.89 18.54
N VAL A 69 7.37 -4.99 18.21
CA VAL A 69 6.06 -4.97 18.90
C VAL A 69 5.25 -6.23 18.60
N THR A 70 4.48 -6.69 19.58
CA THR A 70 3.65 -7.89 19.49
C THR A 70 2.26 -7.66 20.10
N GLY A 71 1.37 -8.62 19.96
CA GLY A 71 0.06 -8.61 20.63
C GLY A 71 -0.75 -7.34 20.37
N GLU A 72 -1.20 -6.69 21.43
CA GLU A 72 -2.03 -5.48 21.36
C GLU A 72 -1.26 -4.27 20.81
N GLU A 73 0.04 -4.18 21.08
CA GLU A 73 0.90 -3.10 20.59
C GLU A 73 1.05 -3.17 19.07
N LEU A 74 1.21 -4.36 18.51
CA LEU A 74 1.22 -4.59 17.06
C LEU A 74 -0.14 -4.25 16.43
N ARG A 75 -1.25 -4.60 17.11
CA ARG A 75 -2.57 -4.19 16.62
C ARG A 75 -2.72 -2.67 16.54
N ARG A 76 -2.28 -1.95 17.58
CA ARG A 76 -2.31 -0.47 17.61
C ARG A 76 -1.45 0.11 16.49
N ALA A 77 -0.24 -0.42 16.31
CA ALA A 77 0.64 0.01 15.22
C ALA A 77 0.00 -0.21 13.84
N ARG A 78 -0.60 -1.38 13.60
CA ARG A 78 -1.30 -1.70 12.34
C ARG A 78 -2.51 -0.81 12.05
N ARG A 79 -3.19 -0.25 13.06
CA ARG A 79 -4.28 0.71 12.84
C ARG A 79 -3.81 1.96 12.10
N LYS A 80 -2.53 2.34 12.29
CA LYS A 80 -1.92 3.51 11.63
C LYS A 80 -1.41 3.23 10.23
N ILE A 81 -1.48 1.98 9.77
CA ILE A 81 -0.95 1.54 8.48
C ILE A 81 -2.06 0.93 7.65
N GLY A 82 -2.59 1.70 6.70
CA GLY A 82 -3.57 1.22 5.74
C GLY A 82 -2.89 0.36 4.67
N MET A 83 -3.57 -0.71 4.21
CA MET A 83 -3.06 -1.56 3.14
C MET A 83 -4.08 -1.71 2.02
N ILE A 84 -3.63 -1.42 0.80
CA ILE A 84 -4.36 -1.65 -0.44
C ILE A 84 -3.70 -2.82 -1.14
N PHE A 85 -4.48 -3.85 -1.46
CA PHE A 85 -4.00 -5.11 -2.01
C PHE A 85 -4.22 -5.19 -3.52
N GLN A 86 -3.35 -5.90 -4.23
CA GLN A 86 -3.45 -6.16 -5.66
C GLN A 86 -4.77 -6.84 -6.06
N HIS A 87 -5.24 -7.82 -5.28
CA HIS A 87 -6.46 -8.58 -5.52
C HIS A 87 -7.69 -8.04 -4.77
N PHE A 88 -7.70 -6.75 -4.43
CA PHE A 88 -8.78 -6.03 -3.73
C PHE A 88 -9.13 -6.60 -2.34
N ASN A 89 -9.15 -7.91 -2.14
CA ASN A 89 -9.51 -8.64 -0.91
C ASN A 89 -10.85 -8.16 -0.33
N LEU A 90 -11.85 -8.05 -1.19
CA LEU A 90 -13.22 -7.74 -0.81
C LEU A 90 -14.01 -9.00 -0.52
N VAL A 91 -15.01 -8.87 0.35
CA VAL A 91 -16.02 -9.92 0.57
C VAL A 91 -17.07 -9.76 -0.52
N ASP A 92 -17.02 -10.61 -1.54
CA ASP A 92 -17.78 -10.50 -2.79
C ASP A 92 -19.29 -10.33 -2.59
N ARG A 93 -19.90 -11.17 -1.74
CA ARG A 93 -21.35 -11.17 -1.49
C ARG A 93 -21.83 -10.11 -0.49
N SER A 94 -20.92 -9.32 0.07
CA SER A 94 -21.25 -8.20 0.95
C SER A 94 -21.36 -6.89 0.18
N THR A 95 -22.09 -5.93 0.77
CA THR A 95 -22.18 -4.58 0.19
C THR A 95 -20.84 -3.86 0.21
N VAL A 96 -20.70 -2.88 -0.65
CA VAL A 96 -19.56 -1.95 -0.69
C VAL A 96 -19.38 -1.28 0.68
N LEU A 97 -20.46 -0.77 1.27
CA LEU A 97 -20.44 -0.14 2.59
C LEU A 97 -19.92 -1.09 3.67
N THR A 98 -20.36 -2.35 3.68
CA THR A 98 -19.88 -3.36 4.64
C THR A 98 -18.38 -3.64 4.46
N ASN A 99 -17.92 -3.74 3.21
CA ASN A 99 -16.49 -3.89 2.91
C ASN A 99 -15.66 -2.70 3.42
N VAL A 100 -16.14 -1.47 3.24
CA VAL A 100 -15.46 -0.27 3.74
C VAL A 100 -15.45 -0.23 5.26
N LEU A 101 -16.60 -0.50 5.92
CA LEU A 101 -16.72 -0.56 7.37
C LEU A 101 -15.78 -1.59 8.01
N SER A 102 -15.42 -2.67 7.28
CA SER A 102 -14.44 -3.65 7.79
C SER A 102 -13.08 -3.03 8.15
N GLY A 103 -12.72 -1.87 7.58
CA GLY A 103 -11.53 -1.10 7.97
C GLY A 103 -11.56 -0.62 9.44
N ARG A 104 -12.74 -0.55 10.08
CA ARG A 104 -12.90 -0.17 11.49
C ARG A 104 -12.85 -1.33 12.47
N LEU A 105 -12.72 -2.57 12.01
CA LEU A 105 -12.72 -3.76 12.87
C LEU A 105 -11.66 -3.72 13.98
N GLY A 106 -10.58 -2.99 13.78
CA GLY A 106 -9.55 -2.76 14.79
C GLY A 106 -9.98 -1.83 15.95
N TYR A 107 -11.10 -1.12 15.83
CA TYR A 107 -11.54 -0.06 16.75
C TYR A 107 -12.86 -0.37 17.45
N VAL A 108 -13.70 -1.21 16.87
CA VAL A 108 -15.04 -1.52 17.36
C VAL A 108 -15.07 -2.80 18.18
N ASN A 109 -16.10 -2.95 19.01
CA ASN A 109 -16.31 -4.18 19.76
C ASN A 109 -16.53 -5.37 18.81
N PRO A 110 -15.77 -6.48 18.96
CA PRO A 110 -15.88 -7.64 18.07
C PRO A 110 -17.28 -8.23 17.99
N LEU A 111 -18.02 -8.32 19.10
CA LEU A 111 -19.38 -8.86 19.11
C LEU A 111 -20.37 -7.97 18.35
N ALA A 112 -20.24 -6.65 18.48
CA ALA A 112 -21.06 -5.70 17.73
C ALA A 112 -20.77 -5.78 16.22
N SER A 113 -19.49 -5.92 15.84
CA SER A 113 -19.09 -6.02 14.44
C SER A 113 -19.57 -7.31 13.76
N ILE A 114 -19.60 -8.45 14.47
CA ILE A 114 -20.19 -9.71 13.96
C ILE A 114 -21.67 -9.54 13.64
N LEU A 115 -22.38 -8.74 14.45
CA LEU A 115 -23.78 -8.40 14.21
C LEU A 115 -23.99 -7.27 13.19
N GLY A 116 -22.94 -6.83 12.51
CA GLY A 116 -23.00 -5.72 11.53
C GLY A 116 -23.31 -4.36 12.16
N ARG A 117 -23.14 -4.21 13.49
CA ARG A 117 -23.43 -2.98 14.23
C ARG A 117 -22.18 -2.12 14.34
N PHE A 118 -22.15 -1.02 13.60
CA PHE A 118 -21.11 0.00 13.66
C PHE A 118 -21.67 1.31 14.22
N PRO A 119 -20.86 2.13 14.92
CA PRO A 119 -21.24 3.47 15.32
C PRO A 119 -21.71 4.31 14.14
N ALA A 120 -22.70 5.19 14.36
CA ALA A 120 -23.22 6.05 13.29
C ALA A 120 -22.14 6.95 12.66
N GLU A 121 -21.16 7.38 13.45
CA GLU A 121 -20.00 8.13 12.97
C GLU A 121 -19.12 7.33 12.00
N ASP A 122 -18.93 6.03 12.25
CA ASP A 122 -18.17 5.15 11.35
C ASP A 122 -18.92 4.93 10.03
N VAL A 123 -20.26 4.80 10.09
CA VAL A 123 -21.11 4.70 8.88
C VAL A 123 -21.03 6.00 8.07
N ALA A 124 -21.15 7.16 8.72
CA ALA A 124 -21.01 8.45 8.05
C ALA A 124 -19.62 8.62 7.41
N ARG A 125 -18.57 8.23 8.12
CA ARG A 125 -17.18 8.24 7.62
C ARG A 125 -17.01 7.30 6.41
N ALA A 126 -17.61 6.12 6.44
CA ALA A 126 -17.56 5.19 5.32
C ALA A 126 -18.20 5.79 4.07
N HIS A 127 -19.37 6.45 4.20
CA HIS A 127 -19.98 7.19 3.09
C HIS A 127 -19.09 8.31 2.58
N ALA A 128 -18.51 9.13 3.47
CA ALA A 128 -17.60 10.20 3.09
C ALA A 128 -16.36 9.67 2.33
N ASN A 129 -15.79 8.55 2.77
CA ASN A 129 -14.66 7.91 2.08
C ASN A 129 -15.07 7.34 0.70
N LEU A 130 -16.28 6.79 0.57
CA LEU A 130 -16.81 6.33 -0.73
C LEU A 130 -17.03 7.49 -1.70
N GLU A 131 -17.60 8.61 -1.24
CA GLU A 131 -17.72 9.84 -2.04
C GLU A 131 -16.36 10.36 -2.47
N ARG A 132 -15.40 10.38 -1.54
CA ARG A 132 -14.03 10.84 -1.81
C ARG A 132 -13.32 10.05 -2.90
N VAL A 133 -13.55 8.73 -2.97
CA VAL A 133 -13.00 7.90 -4.04
C VAL A 133 -13.90 7.81 -5.27
N GLY A 134 -15.05 8.51 -5.29
CA GLY A 134 -15.94 8.65 -6.43
C GLY A 134 -16.80 7.44 -6.75
N ILE A 135 -17.29 6.72 -5.71
CA ILE A 135 -18.23 5.59 -5.83
C ILE A 135 -19.30 5.58 -4.74
N GLY A 136 -19.69 6.75 -4.23
CA GLY A 136 -20.72 6.87 -3.19
C GLY A 136 -22.06 6.28 -3.60
N ASP A 137 -22.44 6.40 -4.89
CA ASP A 137 -23.65 5.84 -5.48
C ASP A 137 -23.71 4.29 -5.40
N LYS A 138 -22.58 3.61 -5.19
CA LYS A 138 -22.46 2.16 -5.10
C LYS A 138 -22.44 1.62 -3.67
N ALA A 139 -22.65 2.44 -2.65
CA ALA A 139 -22.53 2.04 -1.25
C ALA A 139 -23.30 0.75 -0.90
N TYR A 140 -24.47 0.56 -1.47
CA TYR A 140 -25.35 -0.59 -1.22
C TYR A 140 -25.30 -1.68 -2.29
N SER A 141 -24.51 -1.50 -3.36
CA SER A 141 -24.25 -2.54 -4.35
C SER A 141 -23.38 -3.65 -3.75
N ARG A 142 -23.47 -4.86 -4.29
CA ARG A 142 -22.59 -5.97 -3.89
C ARG A 142 -21.21 -5.78 -4.51
N ALA A 143 -20.18 -6.23 -3.81
CA ALA A 143 -18.81 -6.09 -4.28
C ALA A 143 -18.48 -6.92 -5.55
N ASP A 144 -19.16 -8.07 -5.74
CA ASP A 144 -19.00 -8.91 -6.95
C ASP A 144 -19.58 -8.27 -8.22
N GLU A 145 -20.50 -7.29 -8.09
CA GLU A 145 -21.10 -6.56 -9.21
C GLU A 145 -20.22 -5.40 -9.74
N LEU A 146 -19.12 -5.12 -9.06
CA LEU A 146 -18.25 -3.99 -9.37
C LEU A 146 -17.19 -4.33 -10.44
N SER A 147 -16.84 -3.34 -11.27
CA SER A 147 -15.65 -3.40 -12.12
C SER A 147 -14.34 -3.42 -11.30
N GLY A 148 -13.23 -3.82 -11.91
CA GLY A 148 -11.91 -3.84 -11.25
C GLY A 148 -11.51 -2.49 -10.65
N GLY A 149 -11.69 -1.40 -11.41
CA GLY A 149 -11.40 -0.05 -10.92
C GLY A 149 -12.31 0.39 -9.77
N GLN A 150 -13.59 -0.01 -9.78
CA GLN A 150 -14.51 0.23 -8.67
C GLN A 150 -14.11 -0.57 -7.43
N LYS A 151 -13.75 -1.85 -7.56
CA LYS A 151 -13.22 -2.68 -6.47
C LYS A 151 -11.97 -2.07 -5.85
N GLN A 152 -11.09 -1.52 -6.66
CA GLN A 152 -9.89 -0.83 -6.17
C GLN A 152 -10.23 0.42 -5.34
N ARG A 153 -11.19 1.22 -5.78
CA ARG A 153 -11.67 2.38 -5.03
C ARG A 153 -12.28 1.98 -3.68
N VAL A 154 -13.04 0.85 -3.62
CA VAL A 154 -13.53 0.29 -2.35
C VAL A 154 -12.36 -0.10 -1.44
N GLY A 155 -11.30 -0.72 -1.98
CA GLY A 155 -10.07 -1.06 -1.25
C GLY A 155 -9.39 0.17 -0.64
N ILE A 156 -9.32 1.28 -1.39
CA ILE A 156 -8.79 2.55 -0.90
C ILE A 156 -9.68 3.11 0.21
N ALA A 157 -10.99 3.21 -0.01
CA ALA A 157 -11.94 3.71 1.00
C ALA A 157 -11.86 2.90 2.29
N ARG A 158 -11.77 1.57 2.20
CA ARG A 158 -11.56 0.67 3.35
C ARG A 158 -10.25 0.98 4.10
N ALA A 159 -9.15 1.20 3.39
CA ALA A 159 -7.88 1.54 4.02
C ALA A 159 -7.95 2.88 4.75
N LEU A 160 -8.65 3.87 4.19
CA LEU A 160 -8.86 5.19 4.82
C LEU A 160 -9.71 5.12 6.10
N MET A 161 -10.56 4.09 6.27
CA MET A 161 -11.32 3.89 7.52
C MET A 161 -10.44 3.68 8.75
N GLN A 162 -9.18 3.31 8.57
CA GLN A 162 -8.23 3.11 9.67
C GLN A 162 -7.65 4.42 10.21
N ASP A 163 -7.93 5.58 9.60
CA ASP A 163 -7.24 6.85 9.85
C ASP A 163 -5.71 6.67 9.76
N PRO A 164 -5.18 6.18 8.63
CA PRO A 164 -3.80 5.77 8.54
C PRO A 164 -2.85 6.97 8.48
N GLU A 165 -1.67 6.82 9.10
CA GLU A 165 -0.53 7.72 8.91
C GLU A 165 0.34 7.30 7.72
N ILE A 166 0.30 6.00 7.38
CA ILE A 166 0.92 5.41 6.18
C ILE A 166 -0.11 4.62 5.41
N LEU A 167 -0.08 4.74 4.08
CA LEU A 167 -0.85 3.95 3.15
C LEU A 167 0.10 3.14 2.26
N LEU A 168 0.04 1.83 2.37
CA LEU A 168 0.81 0.90 1.55
C LEU A 168 -0.08 0.37 0.43
N ALA A 169 0.38 0.42 -0.81
CA ALA A 169 -0.37 -0.08 -1.96
C ALA A 169 0.48 -1.08 -2.76
N ASP A 170 0.08 -2.34 -2.72
CA ASP A 170 0.76 -3.44 -3.40
C ASP A 170 0.15 -3.62 -4.80
N GLU A 171 0.82 -3.11 -5.82
CA GLU A 171 0.43 -3.14 -7.22
C GLU A 171 -1.03 -2.68 -7.48
N PRO A 172 -1.42 -1.47 -7.02
CA PRO A 172 -2.83 -1.08 -7.00
C PRO A 172 -3.44 -0.84 -8.38
N VAL A 173 -2.64 -0.85 -9.43
CA VAL A 173 -3.07 -0.56 -10.82
C VAL A 173 -2.70 -1.67 -11.82
N ALA A 174 -2.11 -2.79 -11.36
CA ALA A 174 -1.58 -3.83 -12.26
C ALA A 174 -2.62 -4.49 -13.19
N SER A 175 -3.89 -4.50 -12.78
CA SER A 175 -5.00 -5.13 -13.54
C SER A 175 -5.96 -4.12 -14.16
N LEU A 176 -5.55 -2.85 -14.25
CA LEU A 176 -6.39 -1.77 -14.75
C LEU A 176 -5.89 -1.24 -16.09
N ASP A 177 -6.80 -0.75 -16.91
CA ASP A 177 -6.43 -0.01 -18.11
C ASP A 177 -5.74 1.33 -17.74
N PRO A 178 -5.00 1.95 -18.66
CA PRO A 178 -4.22 3.17 -18.39
C PRO A 178 -5.07 4.32 -17.81
N VAL A 179 -6.29 4.52 -18.28
CA VAL A 179 -7.16 5.62 -17.81
C VAL A 179 -7.56 5.40 -16.35
N LEU A 180 -7.96 4.17 -16.00
CA LEU A 180 -8.29 3.80 -14.63
C LEU A 180 -7.06 3.82 -13.75
N ALA A 181 -5.89 3.38 -14.24
CA ALA A 181 -4.62 3.44 -13.51
C ALA A 181 -4.29 4.88 -13.08
N HIS A 182 -4.32 5.84 -14.03
CA HIS A 182 -4.13 7.26 -13.71
C HIS A 182 -5.17 7.78 -12.72
N SER A 183 -6.43 7.36 -12.85
CA SER A 183 -7.49 7.75 -11.92
C SER A 183 -7.20 7.29 -10.48
N ILE A 184 -6.77 6.04 -10.30
CA ILE A 184 -6.38 5.51 -8.98
C ILE A 184 -5.15 6.23 -8.43
N MET A 185 -4.13 6.46 -9.26
CA MET A 185 -2.91 7.18 -8.85
C MET A 185 -3.20 8.62 -8.44
N ASN A 186 -4.12 9.31 -9.13
CA ASN A 186 -4.58 10.64 -8.75
C ASN A 186 -5.26 10.64 -7.37
N ILE A 187 -6.11 9.64 -7.07
CA ILE A 187 -6.72 9.50 -5.75
C ILE A 187 -5.63 9.34 -4.68
N LEU A 188 -4.66 8.45 -4.89
CA LEU A 188 -3.57 8.21 -3.93
C LEU A 188 -2.69 9.46 -3.75
N LYS A 189 -2.36 10.17 -4.84
CA LYS A 189 -1.59 11.41 -4.77
C LYS A 189 -2.33 12.51 -4.00
N LYS A 190 -3.64 12.63 -4.24
CA LYS A 190 -4.50 13.57 -3.51
C LYS A 190 -4.54 13.27 -2.02
N ILE A 191 -4.70 12.00 -1.63
CA ILE A 191 -4.62 11.55 -0.24
C ILE A 191 -3.27 11.93 0.38
N SER A 192 -2.17 11.68 -0.31
CA SER A 192 -0.83 12.03 0.20
C SER A 192 -0.68 13.53 0.43
N LYS A 193 -1.13 14.37 -0.52
CA LYS A 193 -0.90 15.82 -0.47
C LYS A 193 -1.89 16.57 0.43
N GLU A 194 -3.16 16.19 0.43
CA GLU A 194 -4.21 16.89 1.20
C GLU A 194 -4.26 16.45 2.66
N ASP A 195 -4.06 15.14 2.93
CA ASP A 195 -4.13 14.60 4.30
C ASP A 195 -2.75 14.48 4.97
N GLY A 196 -1.67 14.70 4.22
CA GLY A 196 -0.31 14.52 4.72
C GLY A 196 0.04 13.05 5.01
N ILE A 197 -0.73 12.10 4.45
CA ILE A 197 -0.50 10.66 4.62
C ILE A 197 0.72 10.24 3.79
N THR A 198 1.65 9.52 4.39
CA THR A 198 2.76 8.89 3.67
C THR A 198 2.23 7.75 2.80
N VAL A 199 2.51 7.77 1.50
CA VAL A 199 2.05 6.73 0.57
C VAL A 199 3.25 5.97 0.03
N MET A 200 3.23 4.63 0.13
CA MET A 200 4.20 3.74 -0.50
C MET A 200 3.48 2.84 -1.49
N VAL A 201 3.86 2.90 -2.76
CA VAL A 201 3.19 2.17 -3.85
C VAL A 201 4.21 1.30 -4.59
N SER A 202 3.95 0.01 -4.76
CA SER A 202 4.72 -0.80 -5.70
C SER A 202 4.15 -0.63 -7.12
N LEU A 203 5.04 -0.30 -8.07
CA LEU A 203 4.69 -0.03 -9.46
C LEU A 203 5.62 -0.77 -10.42
N HIS A 204 5.11 -1.05 -11.63
CA HIS A 204 5.87 -1.60 -12.75
C HIS A 204 6.07 -0.58 -13.88
N PHE A 205 5.26 0.47 -13.95
CA PHE A 205 5.23 1.46 -15.03
C PHE A 205 5.99 2.72 -14.63
N LEU A 206 7.06 3.04 -15.35
CA LEU A 206 7.92 4.20 -15.05
C LEU A 206 7.24 5.54 -15.31
N ASP A 207 6.34 5.63 -16.28
CA ASP A 207 5.55 6.83 -16.55
C ASP A 207 4.72 7.24 -15.32
N LEU A 208 4.06 6.28 -14.67
CA LEU A 208 3.35 6.52 -13.42
C LEU A 208 4.29 6.94 -12.29
N VAL A 209 5.49 6.33 -12.22
CA VAL A 209 6.50 6.70 -11.22
C VAL A 209 6.95 8.14 -11.43
N GLN A 210 7.28 8.53 -12.65
CA GLN A 210 7.72 9.89 -12.98
C GLN A 210 6.65 10.94 -12.69
N GLN A 211 5.39 10.62 -12.97
CA GLN A 211 4.29 11.57 -12.81
C GLN A 211 3.85 11.75 -11.36
N TYR A 212 3.89 10.69 -10.54
CA TYR A 212 3.23 10.70 -9.23
C TYR A 212 4.18 10.70 -8.03
N SER A 213 5.43 10.24 -8.18
CA SER A 213 6.32 10.03 -7.04
C SER A 213 7.09 11.27 -6.64
N ASP A 214 7.28 11.44 -5.35
CA ASP A 214 8.23 12.41 -4.80
C ASP A 214 9.62 11.77 -4.67
N GLN A 215 9.66 10.45 -4.40
CA GLN A 215 10.85 9.60 -4.31
C GLN A 215 10.60 8.22 -4.89
N VAL A 216 11.67 7.55 -5.27
CA VAL A 216 11.67 6.18 -5.78
C VAL A 216 12.73 5.37 -5.06
N ILE A 217 12.39 4.14 -4.71
CA ILE A 217 13.36 3.11 -4.38
C ILE A 217 13.22 1.96 -5.38
N ALA A 218 14.34 1.38 -5.79
CA ALA A 218 14.34 0.25 -6.70
C ALA A 218 14.95 -0.99 -6.05
N LEU A 219 14.27 -2.11 -6.22
CA LEU A 219 14.71 -3.41 -5.74
C LEU A 219 15.10 -4.31 -6.92
N ASN A 220 16.23 -4.97 -6.77
CA ASN A 220 16.64 -6.05 -7.64
C ASN A 220 17.17 -7.21 -6.78
N GLU A 221 16.65 -8.44 -7.00
CA GLU A 221 17.01 -9.64 -6.24
C GLU A 221 17.04 -9.44 -4.71
N GLY A 222 16.03 -8.75 -4.19
CA GLY A 222 15.89 -8.47 -2.76
C GLY A 222 16.84 -7.42 -2.19
N LYS A 223 17.59 -6.70 -3.02
CA LYS A 223 18.51 -5.64 -2.62
C LYS A 223 18.03 -4.28 -3.12
N LEU A 224 18.32 -3.23 -2.35
CA LEU A 224 18.13 -1.86 -2.79
C LEU A 224 19.24 -1.50 -3.79
N VAL A 225 18.89 -1.19 -5.05
CA VAL A 225 19.84 -0.83 -6.10
C VAL A 225 19.78 0.65 -6.47
N PHE A 226 18.71 1.34 -6.11
CA PHE A 226 18.54 2.77 -6.31
C PHE A 226 17.62 3.39 -5.25
N GLN A 227 17.96 4.60 -4.83
CA GLN A 227 17.10 5.50 -4.06
C GLN A 227 17.37 6.94 -4.50
N GLY A 228 16.32 7.66 -4.89
CA GLY A 228 16.44 9.04 -5.37
C GLY A 228 15.12 9.58 -5.89
N LYS A 229 15.20 10.66 -6.66
CA LYS A 229 14.05 11.22 -7.36
C LYS A 229 13.76 10.47 -8.66
N PRO A 230 12.51 10.47 -9.15
CA PRO A 230 12.15 9.82 -10.43
C PRO A 230 13.02 10.29 -11.61
N GLU A 231 13.35 11.58 -11.66
CA GLU A 231 14.13 12.20 -12.74
C GLU A 231 15.59 11.72 -12.78
N GLU A 232 16.08 11.16 -11.69
CA GLU A 232 17.44 10.63 -11.59
C GLU A 232 17.59 9.23 -12.18
N ILE A 233 16.48 8.58 -12.61
CA ILE A 233 16.51 7.28 -13.27
C ILE A 233 16.92 7.49 -14.75
N ASP A 234 18.23 7.46 -15.00
CA ASP A 234 18.82 7.45 -16.33
C ASP A 234 18.81 6.03 -16.95
N ASP A 235 19.33 5.90 -18.18
CA ASP A 235 19.34 4.61 -18.89
C ASP A 235 20.22 3.57 -18.22
N GLN A 236 21.27 3.99 -17.51
CA GLN A 236 22.14 3.06 -16.78
C GLN A 236 21.39 2.51 -15.55
N ARG A 237 20.79 3.37 -14.75
CA ARG A 237 19.98 2.98 -13.59
C ARG A 237 18.77 2.16 -14.00
N PHE A 238 18.15 2.48 -15.14
CA PHE A 238 17.07 1.68 -15.70
C PHE A 238 17.52 0.23 -15.95
N ARG A 239 18.71 0.04 -16.57
CA ARG A 239 19.29 -1.29 -16.79
C ARG A 239 19.66 -2.01 -15.49
N ASP A 240 20.13 -1.28 -14.48
CA ASP A 240 20.43 -1.85 -13.16
C ASP A 240 19.18 -2.34 -12.43
N ILE A 241 18.04 -1.67 -12.65
CA ILE A 241 16.73 -2.01 -12.06
C ILE A 241 16.07 -3.17 -12.80
N TYR A 242 16.02 -3.12 -14.15
CA TYR A 242 15.21 -4.00 -14.97
C TYR A 242 16.01 -5.04 -15.77
N GLY A 243 17.34 -5.02 -15.67
CA GLY A 243 18.24 -5.92 -16.38
C GLY A 243 18.86 -5.30 -17.62
N LYS A 244 19.99 -5.87 -18.06
CA LYS A 244 20.82 -5.32 -19.17
C LYS A 244 20.11 -5.28 -20.51
N ASP A 245 19.17 -6.18 -20.73
CA ASP A 245 18.40 -6.31 -21.98
C ASP A 245 17.09 -5.51 -21.97
N ALA A 246 16.82 -4.77 -20.90
CA ALA A 246 15.62 -3.95 -20.80
C ALA A 246 15.78 -2.67 -21.64
N GLU A 247 14.86 -2.44 -22.55
CA GLU A 247 14.74 -1.20 -23.33
C GLU A 247 13.61 -0.33 -22.73
N ARG A 248 13.85 0.97 -22.63
CA ARG A 248 12.77 1.93 -22.38
C ARG A 248 11.86 1.96 -23.60
N ILE A 249 10.64 1.47 -23.43
CA ILE A 249 9.56 1.74 -24.37
C ILE A 249 9.08 3.16 -24.04
N GLY A 250 9.36 4.09 -24.95
CA GLY A 250 9.03 5.52 -24.84
C GLY A 250 7.54 5.80 -24.86
#